data_3e888caee0c6583e8385e24e150116ce
#
_entry.id   3e888caee0c6583e8385e24e150116ce
#
_cell.length_a   1.000
_cell.length_b   1.000
_cell.length_c   1.000
_cell.angle_alpha   90.00
_cell.angle_beta   90.00
_cell.angle_gamma   90.00
#
_symmetry.space_group_name_H-M   'P 1'
#
loop_
_entity.id
_entity.type
_entity.pdbx_description
1 polymer ?
#
loop_
_entity_poly.entity_id
_entity_poly.type
_entity_poly.pdbx_seq_one_letter_code
_entity_poly.pdbx_strand_id
1 'polypeptide(L)'
;KPELAKVEGNDDEIKDLAGNVIWKFDEEAAKAAFQQHNPYVLEHVDWVNHIRKGEAHDEAEECAISCLAGVMGREAAYTGATVTWDEISASALDYMPEKLEMGPMDMSKYVVPVPGSGK
;
A
#
# COMPACT_ATOMS: atom_id res chain seq x y z
N LYS A 1 3.42 25.47 13.17
CA LYS A 1 3.33 24.24 12.37
C LYS A 1 4.26 23.25 13.02
N PRO A 2 3.82 22.04 13.39
CA PRO A 2 4.75 21.02 13.82
C PRO A 2 5.64 20.69 12.60
N GLU A 3 6.94 20.84 12.76
CA GLU A 3 7.88 20.27 11.79
C GLU A 3 7.70 18.75 11.82
N LEU A 4 7.21 18.21 10.72
CA LEU A 4 7.30 16.78 10.48
C LEU A 4 8.79 16.43 10.52
N ALA A 5 9.19 15.69 11.55
CA ALA A 5 10.52 15.11 11.58
C ALA A 5 10.71 14.38 10.26
N LYS A 6 11.74 14.77 9.50
CA LYS A 6 12.19 13.96 8.37
C LYS A 6 12.57 12.61 8.94
N VAL A 7 11.74 11.61 8.71
CA VAL A 7 12.16 10.24 8.87
C VAL A 7 13.17 10.02 7.75
N GLU A 8 14.44 10.10 8.04
CA GLU A 8 15.48 9.56 7.15
C GLU A 8 15.28 8.04 7.17
N GLY A 9 14.34 7.57 6.35
CA GLY A 9 14.15 6.17 6.09
C GLY A 9 15.26 5.70 5.17
N ASN A 10 16.04 4.75 5.63
CA ASN A 10 16.75 3.88 4.72
C ASN A 10 15.67 3.00 4.09
N ASP A 11 15.36 3.21 2.80
CA ASP A 11 14.31 2.50 2.06
C ASP A 11 14.54 0.98 2.01
N ASP A 12 15.72 0.53 2.44
CA ASP A 12 16.13 -0.87 2.45
C ASP A 12 15.81 -1.62 3.75
N GLU A 13 15.24 -0.95 4.75
CA GLU A 13 14.96 -1.56 6.06
C GLU A 13 13.57 -1.21 6.56
N ILE A 14 12.84 -2.22 7.07
CA ILE A 14 11.61 -2.02 7.82
C ILE A 14 11.89 -2.25 9.30
N LYS A 15 11.47 -1.30 10.14
CA LYS A 15 11.66 -1.34 11.59
C LYS A 15 10.33 -1.37 12.32
N ASP A 16 10.30 -2.05 13.47
CA ASP A 16 9.17 -1.97 14.40
C ASP A 16 9.14 -0.62 15.14
N LEU A 17 8.09 -0.41 15.94
CA LEU A 17 7.96 0.81 16.74
C LEU A 17 9.04 0.98 17.82
N ALA A 18 9.74 -0.09 18.16
CA ALA A 18 10.87 -0.08 19.10
C ALA A 18 12.21 0.21 18.40
N GLY A 19 12.21 0.29 17.05
CA GLY A 19 13.39 0.55 16.24
C GLY A 19 14.18 -0.70 15.84
N ASN A 20 13.67 -1.91 16.12
CA ASN A 20 14.31 -3.14 15.67
C ASN A 20 14.06 -3.38 14.19
N VAL A 21 15.09 -3.78 13.44
CA VAL A 21 14.95 -4.15 12.04
C VAL A 21 14.21 -5.48 11.95
N ILE A 22 13.01 -5.48 11.35
CA ILE A 22 12.19 -6.67 11.12
C ILE A 22 12.36 -7.22 9.71
N TRP A 23 12.80 -6.38 8.79
CA TRP A 23 13.13 -6.77 7.42
C TRP A 23 14.21 -5.86 6.87
N LYS A 24 15.08 -6.42 6.04
CA LYS A 24 16.11 -5.69 5.31
C LYS A 24 16.28 -6.26 3.92
N PHE A 25 16.35 -5.39 2.92
CA PHE A 25 16.66 -5.79 1.55
C PHE A 25 18.13 -6.25 1.46
N ASP A 26 18.33 -7.45 0.91
CA ASP A 26 19.66 -7.99 0.66
C ASP A 26 20.12 -7.64 -0.76
N GLU A 27 20.72 -6.46 -0.90
CA GLU A 27 21.21 -5.95 -2.17
C GLU A 27 22.30 -6.86 -2.78
N GLU A 28 23.16 -7.44 -1.96
CA GLU A 28 24.24 -8.31 -2.40
C GLU A 28 23.68 -9.63 -2.96
N ALA A 29 22.70 -10.23 -2.28
CA ALA A 29 22.01 -11.41 -2.76
C ALA A 29 21.24 -11.13 -4.07
N ALA A 30 20.57 -9.99 -4.17
CA ALA A 30 19.87 -9.58 -5.39
C ALA A 30 20.82 -9.36 -6.56
N LYS A 31 21.95 -8.68 -6.34
CA LYS A 31 22.99 -8.50 -7.36
C LYS A 31 23.61 -9.83 -7.79
N ALA A 32 23.89 -10.73 -6.84
CA ALA A 32 24.47 -12.04 -7.13
C ALA A 32 23.51 -12.91 -7.97
N ALA A 33 22.21 -12.88 -7.65
CA ALA A 33 21.21 -13.71 -8.32
C ALA A 33 20.79 -13.15 -9.69
N PHE A 34 20.66 -11.84 -9.81
CA PHE A 34 20.01 -11.19 -10.97
C PHE A 34 20.89 -10.14 -11.66
N GLN A 35 22.11 -9.90 -11.19
CA GLN A 35 23.03 -8.85 -11.65
C GLN A 35 22.43 -7.44 -11.57
N GLN A 36 21.48 -7.25 -10.66
CA GLN A 36 20.66 -6.07 -10.61
C GLN A 36 19.88 -6.02 -9.29
N HIS A 37 19.63 -4.81 -8.77
CA HIS A 37 18.97 -4.59 -7.48
C HIS A 37 17.74 -3.65 -7.56
N ASN A 38 17.40 -3.16 -8.76
CA ASN A 38 16.23 -2.31 -8.92
C ASN A 38 14.95 -3.14 -8.73
N PRO A 39 14.08 -2.83 -7.74
CA PRO A 39 12.91 -3.63 -7.43
C PRO A 39 11.93 -3.76 -8.61
N TYR A 40 11.79 -2.72 -9.43
CA TYR A 40 10.93 -2.77 -10.62
C TYR A 40 11.42 -3.76 -11.68
N VAL A 41 12.72 -3.98 -11.76
CA VAL A 41 13.28 -4.98 -12.69
C VAL A 41 13.22 -6.37 -12.06
N LEU A 42 13.43 -6.49 -10.74
CA LEU A 42 13.32 -7.77 -10.04
C LEU A 42 11.90 -8.34 -10.11
N GLU A 43 10.88 -7.51 -10.00
CA GLU A 43 9.48 -7.89 -10.21
C GLU A 43 9.28 -8.56 -11.57
N HIS A 44 9.77 -7.95 -12.64
CA HIS A 44 9.66 -8.51 -13.99
C HIS A 44 10.47 -9.79 -14.17
N VAL A 45 11.67 -9.87 -13.57
CA VAL A 45 12.50 -11.07 -13.60
C VAL A 45 11.81 -12.23 -12.91
N ASP A 46 11.21 -11.98 -11.76
CA ASP A 46 10.48 -12.99 -11.00
C ASP A 46 9.27 -13.50 -11.80
N TRP A 47 8.45 -12.61 -12.32
CA TRP A 47 7.31 -12.94 -13.16
C TRP A 47 7.71 -13.78 -14.39
N VAL A 48 8.75 -13.37 -15.13
CA VAL A 48 9.25 -14.12 -16.31
C VAL A 48 9.76 -15.50 -15.90
N ASN A 49 10.41 -15.63 -14.75
CA ASN A 49 10.89 -16.93 -14.27
C ASN A 49 9.74 -17.89 -13.95
N HIS A 50 8.66 -17.40 -13.32
CA HIS A 50 7.44 -18.20 -13.08
C HIS A 50 6.82 -18.68 -14.39
N ILE A 51 6.70 -17.81 -15.40
CA ILE A 51 6.22 -18.18 -16.72
C ILE A 51 7.09 -19.29 -17.36
N ARG A 52 8.42 -19.13 -17.28
CA ARG A 52 9.36 -20.11 -17.86
C ARG A 52 9.31 -21.47 -17.19
N LYS A 53 9.03 -21.51 -15.89
CA LYS A 53 8.91 -22.74 -15.11
C LYS A 53 7.51 -23.36 -15.23
N GLY A 54 6.52 -22.62 -15.74
CA GLY A 54 5.12 -23.03 -15.76
C GLY A 54 4.49 -23.04 -14.37
N GLU A 55 5.04 -22.24 -13.44
CA GLU A 55 4.54 -22.07 -12.08
C GLU A 55 3.50 -20.95 -12.04
N ALA A 56 2.44 -21.14 -11.26
CA ALA A 56 1.48 -20.06 -11.00
C ALA A 56 2.16 -18.97 -10.17
N HIS A 57 1.94 -17.72 -10.55
CA HIS A 57 2.39 -16.55 -9.82
C HIS A 57 1.15 -15.69 -9.55
N ASP A 58 0.56 -15.86 -8.39
CA ASP A 58 -0.67 -15.19 -7.99
C ASP A 58 -0.39 -14.40 -6.70
N GLU A 59 -0.34 -13.09 -6.82
CA GLU A 59 -0.12 -12.13 -5.72
C GLU A 59 -1.37 -11.29 -5.44
N ALA A 60 -2.55 -11.74 -5.90
CA ALA A 60 -3.76 -10.95 -5.80
C ALA A 60 -4.16 -10.69 -4.34
N GLU A 61 -3.98 -11.68 -3.45
CA GLU A 61 -4.30 -11.53 -2.04
C GLU A 61 -3.35 -10.56 -1.34
N GLU A 62 -2.04 -10.69 -1.55
CA GLU A 62 -1.03 -9.78 -0.98
C GLU A 62 -1.22 -8.36 -1.48
N CYS A 63 -1.54 -8.19 -2.76
CA CYS A 63 -1.84 -6.90 -3.33
C CYS A 63 -3.10 -6.28 -2.72
N ALA A 64 -4.16 -7.06 -2.54
CA ALA A 64 -5.39 -6.61 -1.89
C ALA A 64 -5.15 -6.19 -0.43
N ILE A 65 -4.39 -6.98 0.32
CA ILE A 65 -3.98 -6.67 1.71
C ILE A 65 -3.19 -5.36 1.76
N SER A 66 -2.22 -5.20 0.87
CA SER A 66 -1.40 -3.98 0.79
C SER A 66 -2.24 -2.74 0.46
N CYS A 67 -3.18 -2.85 -0.48
CA CYS A 67 -4.12 -1.78 -0.82
C CYS A 67 -5.03 -1.45 0.37
N LEU A 68 -5.54 -2.46 1.07
CA LEU A 68 -6.41 -2.27 2.24
C LEU A 68 -5.66 -1.58 3.39
N ALA A 69 -4.38 -1.88 3.59
CA ALA A 69 -3.54 -1.18 4.57
C ALA A 69 -3.44 0.32 4.25
N GLY A 70 -3.31 0.68 2.96
CA GLY A 70 -3.35 2.07 2.51
C GLY A 70 -4.70 2.75 2.78
N VAL A 71 -5.80 2.03 2.55
CA VAL A 71 -7.16 2.51 2.86
C VAL A 71 -7.34 2.71 4.37
N MET A 72 -6.86 1.77 5.19
CA MET A 72 -6.89 1.88 6.66
C MET A 72 -6.18 3.15 7.14
N GLY A 73 -4.99 3.45 6.62
CA GLY A 73 -4.25 4.66 6.94
C GLY A 73 -5.01 5.93 6.54
N ARG A 74 -5.66 5.92 5.37
CA ARG A 74 -6.48 7.03 4.91
C ARG A 74 -7.69 7.26 5.81
N GLU A 75 -8.41 6.20 6.20
CA GLU A 75 -9.57 6.30 7.09
C GLU A 75 -9.16 6.85 8.47
N ALA A 76 -8.05 6.35 9.03
CA ALA A 76 -7.51 6.87 10.29
C ALA A 76 -7.16 8.37 10.18
N ALA A 77 -6.55 8.80 9.08
CA ALA A 77 -6.18 10.19 8.87
C ALA A 77 -7.40 11.12 8.74
N TYR A 78 -8.44 10.70 8.02
CA TYR A 78 -9.63 11.53 7.81
C TYR A 78 -10.57 11.53 9.01
N THR A 79 -10.74 10.40 9.69
CA THR A 79 -11.59 10.32 10.88
C THR A 79 -10.91 10.85 12.13
N GLY A 80 -9.58 10.86 12.20
CA GLY A 80 -8.81 11.15 13.40
C GLY A 80 -8.93 10.06 14.48
N ALA A 81 -9.48 8.91 14.14
CA ALA A 81 -9.69 7.77 15.03
C ALA A 81 -8.66 6.67 14.80
N THR A 82 -8.48 5.80 15.78
CA THR A 82 -7.76 4.54 15.57
C THR A 82 -8.65 3.62 14.74
N VAL A 83 -8.10 3.08 13.65
CA VAL A 83 -8.76 2.09 12.79
C VAL A 83 -7.98 0.79 12.91
N THR A 84 -8.65 -0.28 13.29
CA THR A 84 -8.03 -1.59 13.40
C THR A 84 -8.15 -2.39 12.11
N TRP A 85 -7.31 -3.41 11.96
CA TRP A 85 -7.36 -4.30 10.80
C TRP A 85 -8.70 -5.03 10.69
N ASP A 86 -9.24 -5.49 11.80
CA ASP A 86 -10.51 -6.20 11.82
C ASP A 86 -11.67 -5.30 11.39
N GLU A 87 -11.68 -4.04 11.83
CA GLU A 87 -12.69 -3.07 11.44
C GLU A 87 -12.63 -2.76 9.96
N ILE A 88 -11.45 -2.48 9.41
CA ILE A 88 -11.33 -2.13 7.99
C ILE A 88 -11.62 -3.33 7.09
N SER A 89 -11.21 -4.52 7.48
CA SER A 89 -11.45 -5.76 6.72
C SER A 89 -12.93 -6.15 6.68
N ALA A 90 -13.69 -5.82 7.73
CA ALA A 90 -15.12 -6.06 7.80
C ALA A 90 -15.96 -4.89 7.27
N SER A 91 -15.32 -3.78 6.86
CA SER A 91 -16.04 -2.58 6.46
C SER A 91 -16.76 -2.77 5.11
N ALA A 92 -17.92 -2.13 4.99
CA ALA A 92 -18.66 -2.03 3.73
C ALA A 92 -18.36 -0.72 2.99
N LEU A 93 -17.13 -0.19 3.14
CA LEU A 93 -16.70 1.03 2.45
C LEU A 93 -16.77 0.82 0.94
N ASP A 94 -17.54 1.68 0.28
CA ASP A 94 -17.65 1.71 -1.16
C ASP A 94 -17.40 3.14 -1.63
N TYR A 95 -16.35 3.30 -2.43
CA TYR A 95 -15.98 4.59 -3.02
C TYR A 95 -16.37 4.70 -4.49
N MET A 96 -17.08 3.69 -4.99
CA MET A 96 -17.56 3.71 -6.36
C MET A 96 -18.72 4.71 -6.49
N PRO A 97 -18.80 5.43 -7.59
CA PRO A 97 -19.97 6.25 -7.87
C PRO A 97 -21.20 5.36 -8.02
N GLU A 98 -22.38 5.84 -7.58
CA GLU A 98 -23.66 5.13 -7.68
C GLU A 98 -23.96 4.64 -9.12
N LYS A 99 -23.43 5.36 -10.11
CA LYS A 99 -23.53 5.02 -11.53
C LYS A 99 -22.18 5.14 -12.21
N LEU A 100 -21.77 4.09 -12.89
CA LEU A 100 -20.59 4.09 -13.76
C LEU A 100 -21.01 4.50 -15.18
N GLU A 101 -21.20 5.78 -15.40
CA GLU A 101 -21.58 6.34 -16.70
C GLU A 101 -20.53 7.38 -17.13
N MET A 102 -20.25 7.41 -18.43
CA MET A 102 -19.44 8.49 -19.02
C MET A 102 -20.30 9.72 -19.19
N GLY A 103 -19.90 10.84 -18.61
CA GLY A 103 -20.63 12.10 -18.74
C GLY A 103 -20.53 13.00 -17.51
N PRO A 104 -21.30 14.09 -17.48
CA PRO A 104 -21.35 14.97 -16.32
C PRO A 104 -21.89 14.23 -15.10
N MET A 105 -21.15 14.30 -13.97
CA MET A 105 -21.55 13.73 -12.70
C MET A 105 -21.94 14.85 -11.73
N ASP A 106 -23.00 14.65 -10.96
CA ASP A 106 -23.36 15.56 -9.89
C ASP A 106 -22.36 15.43 -8.72
N MET A 107 -21.47 16.38 -8.62
CA MET A 107 -20.44 16.44 -7.57
C MET A 107 -20.95 17.01 -6.25
N SER A 108 -22.19 17.48 -6.17
CA SER A 108 -22.73 18.09 -4.94
C SER A 108 -22.82 17.11 -3.76
N LYS A 109 -22.89 15.82 -4.06
CA LYS A 109 -22.93 14.73 -3.09
C LYS A 109 -21.53 14.34 -2.54
N TYR A 110 -20.47 14.72 -3.24
CA TYR A 110 -19.09 14.33 -2.91
C TYR A 110 -18.41 15.46 -2.17
N VAL A 111 -18.45 15.38 -0.85
CA VAL A 111 -17.74 16.34 0.01
C VAL A 111 -16.29 15.91 0.09
N VAL A 112 -15.36 16.84 -0.19
CA VAL A 112 -13.94 16.59 0.03
C VAL A 112 -13.69 16.43 1.53
N PRO A 113 -13.22 15.27 2.00
CA PRO A 113 -13.02 15.07 3.42
C PRO A 113 -11.86 15.94 3.93
N VAL A 114 -12.01 16.44 5.15
CA VAL A 114 -10.97 17.23 5.83
C VAL A 114 -10.33 16.34 6.90
N PRO A 115 -9.01 16.14 6.88
CA PRO A 115 -8.33 15.28 7.83
C PRO A 115 -8.67 15.60 9.29
N GLY A 116 -9.02 14.58 10.08
CA GLY A 116 -9.40 14.71 11.47
C GLY A 116 -10.79 15.29 11.74
N SER A 117 -11.62 15.51 10.72
CA SER A 117 -12.96 16.09 10.89
C SER A 117 -14.05 15.06 11.23
N GLY A 118 -13.77 13.77 11.05
CA GLY A 118 -14.76 12.70 11.24
C GLY A 118 -15.91 12.70 10.23
N LYS A 119 -15.70 13.35 9.08
CA LYS A 119 -16.71 13.47 8.02
C LYS A 119 -16.18 12.91 6.71
#